data_742ad1567d318dca2cc4faf04ab9fe67
#
_entry.id   742ad1567d318dca2cc4faf04ab9fe67
#
_cell.length_a   1.000
_cell.length_b   1.000
_cell.length_c   1.000
_cell.angle_alpha   90.00
_cell.angle_beta   90.00
_cell.angle_gamma   90.00
#
_symmetry.space_group_name_H-M   'P 1'
#
loop_
_entity.id
_entity.type
_entity.pdbx_description
1 polymer ?
#
loop_
_entity_poly.entity_id
_entity_poly.type
_entity_poly.pdbx_seq_one_letter_code
_entity_poly.pdbx_strand_id
1 'polypeptide(L)'
;DIERRSADYSEGTTASYDYFTQLRERTRTLDGIAAWTKVSLTLADRGQGNAVYGNMVSGNYFSLLGVRPALGRFFAPDEDRTPLTHPVVVVSHGFWQSALGSDSGAIGRAVTVNGNPYTLIGVAPAGFRGVFSPLRVDAWVPLMMQQQLRSTRDLEDAAWLRTFGRLAPGSSVGQARQELTALTVAYIADRGERGGNRDYNTIRLSALTGLPADAREGFLGFMQLLLGA
;
A
#
# COMPACT_ATOMS: atom_id res chain seq x y z
N ASP A 1 -10.99 21.68 17.95
CA ASP A 1 -9.67 21.73 17.24
C ASP A 1 -9.10 20.36 16.89
N ILE A 2 -9.40 19.31 17.65
CA ILE A 2 -8.95 17.93 17.35
C ILE A 2 -9.76 17.32 16.19
N GLU A 3 -11.06 17.60 16.10
CA GLU A 3 -11.93 17.12 15.02
C GLU A 3 -11.62 17.73 13.64
N ARG A 4 -11.20 19.01 13.60
CA ARG A 4 -10.75 19.64 12.33
C ARG A 4 -9.43 19.07 11.81
N ARG A 5 -8.54 18.62 12.69
CA ARG A 5 -7.28 17.95 12.27
C ARG A 5 -7.50 16.54 11.72
N SER A 6 -8.54 15.84 12.16
CA SER A 6 -8.86 14.52 11.62
C SER A 6 -9.53 14.58 10.25
N ALA A 7 -10.24 15.65 9.90
CA ALA A 7 -10.84 15.84 8.58
C ALA A 7 -9.81 16.16 7.49
N ASP A 8 -8.76 16.91 7.82
CA ASP A 8 -7.64 17.20 6.89
C ASP A 8 -6.78 15.96 6.55
N TYR A 9 -6.87 14.90 7.33
CA TYR A 9 -6.17 13.65 7.06
C TYR A 9 -6.79 12.78 5.96
N SER A 10 -8.01 13.05 5.55
CA SER A 10 -8.72 12.28 4.53
C SER A 10 -8.35 12.64 3.09
N GLU A 11 -7.73 13.79 2.88
CA GLU A 11 -7.32 14.31 1.57
C GLU A 11 -5.79 14.31 1.39
N GLY A 12 -5.12 13.23 1.78
CA GLY A 12 -3.71 13.05 1.44
C GLY A 12 -3.56 13.06 -0.09
N THR A 13 -2.64 13.88 -0.58
CA THR A 13 -2.26 13.98 -1.98
C THR A 13 -2.08 12.57 -2.56
N THR A 14 -2.88 12.23 -3.56
CA THR A 14 -2.76 10.94 -4.25
C THR A 14 -1.71 11.06 -5.35
N ALA A 15 -0.96 9.98 -5.58
CA ALA A 15 0.06 9.87 -6.61
C ALA A 15 -0.47 9.10 -7.82
N SER A 16 -0.02 9.44 -9.03
CA SER A 16 -0.10 8.53 -10.17
C SER A 16 0.93 7.42 -10.05
N TYR A 17 0.76 6.34 -10.78
CA TYR A 17 1.74 5.23 -10.73
C TYR A 17 3.11 5.67 -11.22
N ASP A 18 3.18 6.44 -12.30
CA ASP A 18 4.42 6.98 -12.84
C ASP A 18 5.13 7.93 -11.84
N TYR A 19 4.40 8.83 -11.20
CA TYR A 19 4.97 9.69 -10.15
C TYR A 19 5.51 8.87 -8.98
N PHE A 20 4.76 7.86 -8.52
CA PHE A 20 5.22 6.94 -7.47
C PHE A 20 6.51 6.22 -7.87
N THR A 21 6.60 5.69 -9.09
CA THR A 21 7.79 4.97 -9.55
C THR A 21 9.00 5.89 -9.64
N GLN A 22 8.84 7.10 -10.14
CA GLN A 22 9.92 8.09 -10.18
C GLN A 22 10.42 8.49 -8.80
N LEU A 23 9.53 8.71 -7.83
CA LEU A 23 9.95 8.98 -6.44
C LEU A 23 10.70 7.78 -5.86
N ARG A 24 10.18 6.56 -6.05
CA ARG A 24 10.79 5.32 -5.54
C ARG A 24 12.19 5.08 -6.07
N GLU A 25 12.44 5.41 -7.34
CA GLU A 25 13.73 5.18 -7.99
C GLU A 25 14.76 6.26 -7.68
N ARG A 26 14.33 7.51 -7.43
CA ARG A 26 15.22 8.66 -7.31
C ARG A 26 15.50 9.10 -5.88
N THR A 27 14.65 8.74 -4.91
CA THR A 27 14.85 9.16 -3.52
C THR A 27 16.08 8.49 -2.90
N ARG A 28 16.81 9.24 -2.09
CA ARG A 28 17.98 8.79 -1.32
C ARG A 28 17.79 8.94 0.18
N THR A 29 16.90 9.83 0.59
CA THR A 29 16.57 10.04 2.01
C THR A 29 15.58 9.02 2.55
N LEU A 30 15.01 8.19 1.67
CA LEU A 30 14.12 7.09 2.04
C LEU A 30 14.77 5.74 1.67
N ASP A 31 14.69 4.78 2.58
CA ASP A 31 15.09 3.37 2.40
C ASP A 31 14.06 2.59 1.55
N GLY A 32 13.01 3.27 1.13
CA GLY A 32 11.99 2.78 0.22
C GLY A 32 10.69 3.56 0.31
N ILE A 33 9.92 3.48 -0.77
CA ILE A 33 8.57 4.00 -0.86
C ILE A 33 7.66 2.86 -1.30
N ALA A 34 6.52 2.71 -0.65
CA ALA A 34 5.45 1.81 -1.05
C ALA A 34 4.18 2.59 -1.37
N ALA A 35 3.36 2.01 -2.24
CA ALA A 35 2.08 2.58 -2.63
C ALA A 35 0.94 1.63 -2.33
N TRP A 36 -0.24 2.20 -2.10
CA TRP A 36 -1.46 1.44 -1.87
C TRP A 36 -2.71 2.24 -2.25
N THR A 37 -3.79 1.52 -2.48
CA THR A 37 -5.13 2.10 -2.64
C THR A 37 -6.19 1.12 -2.13
N LYS A 38 -7.34 1.65 -1.76
CA LYS A 38 -8.50 0.86 -1.35
C LYS A 38 -9.15 0.21 -2.57
N VAL A 39 -9.64 -1.00 -2.38
CA VAL A 39 -10.44 -1.72 -3.37
C VAL A 39 -11.52 -2.54 -2.65
N SER A 40 -12.73 -2.54 -3.19
CA SER A 40 -13.78 -3.47 -2.75
C SER A 40 -13.62 -4.77 -3.53
N LEU A 41 -13.53 -5.88 -2.81
CA LEU A 41 -13.32 -7.19 -3.39
C LEU A 41 -14.45 -8.13 -2.97
N THR A 42 -14.79 -9.07 -3.86
CA THR A 42 -15.51 -10.28 -3.50
C THR A 42 -14.52 -11.43 -3.51
N LEU A 43 -14.28 -12.03 -2.37
CA LEU A 43 -13.35 -13.15 -2.21
C LEU A 43 -14.13 -14.42 -1.93
N ALA A 44 -13.97 -15.41 -2.79
CA ALA A 44 -14.68 -16.69 -2.68
C ALA A 44 -13.70 -17.86 -2.60
N ASP A 45 -13.95 -18.76 -1.66
CA ASP A 45 -13.37 -20.10 -1.57
C ASP A 45 -14.51 -21.12 -1.66
N ARG A 46 -14.35 -22.13 -2.50
CA ARG A 46 -15.31 -23.24 -2.67
C ARG A 46 -16.76 -22.80 -2.88
N GLY A 47 -16.97 -21.71 -3.62
CA GLY A 47 -18.29 -21.23 -4.00
C GLY A 47 -18.96 -20.27 -2.99
N GLN A 48 -18.39 -20.06 -1.82
CA GLN A 48 -18.88 -19.04 -0.87
C GLN A 48 -18.13 -17.73 -1.06
N GLY A 49 -18.83 -16.68 -1.52
CA GLY A 49 -18.28 -15.35 -1.74
C GLY A 49 -18.52 -14.42 -0.56
N ASN A 50 -17.48 -13.75 -0.11
CA ASN A 50 -17.52 -12.73 0.94
C ASN A 50 -17.11 -11.37 0.35
N ALA A 51 -17.94 -10.35 0.55
CA ALA A 51 -17.53 -8.98 0.27
C ALA A 51 -16.54 -8.52 1.33
N VAL A 52 -15.37 -8.06 0.91
CA VAL A 52 -14.28 -7.66 1.79
C VAL A 52 -13.67 -6.33 1.38
N TYR A 53 -13.14 -5.60 2.35
CA TYR A 53 -12.26 -4.47 2.07
C TYR A 53 -10.87 -5.00 1.77
N GLY A 54 -10.36 -4.65 0.58
CA GLY A 54 -9.01 -4.97 0.16
C GLY A 54 -8.17 -3.73 -0.05
N ASN A 55 -6.88 -3.96 -0.16
CA ASN A 55 -5.93 -2.98 -0.68
C ASN A 55 -5.21 -3.57 -1.89
N MET A 56 -5.07 -2.76 -2.95
CA MET A 56 -4.04 -2.98 -3.95
C MET A 56 -2.76 -2.32 -3.45
N VAL A 57 -1.64 -3.02 -3.49
CA VAL A 57 -0.38 -2.57 -2.88
C VAL A 57 0.82 -2.85 -3.77
N SER A 58 1.86 -2.04 -3.65
CA SER A 58 3.15 -2.32 -4.30
C SER A 58 3.83 -3.54 -3.69
N GLY A 59 4.66 -4.23 -4.47
CA GLY A 59 5.29 -5.49 -4.06
C GLY A 59 6.12 -5.39 -2.79
N ASN A 60 6.68 -4.22 -2.50
CA ASN A 60 7.47 -3.95 -1.30
C ASN A 60 6.64 -3.51 -0.07
N TYR A 61 5.32 -3.51 -0.16
CA TYR A 61 4.43 -2.99 0.90
C TYR A 61 4.70 -3.61 2.27
N PHE A 62 4.68 -4.93 2.38
CA PHE A 62 4.86 -5.63 3.64
C PHE A 62 6.31 -5.58 4.15
N SER A 63 7.29 -5.70 3.26
CA SER A 63 8.71 -5.65 3.63
C SER A 63 9.09 -4.27 4.15
N LEU A 64 8.57 -3.20 3.55
CA LEU A 64 8.81 -1.84 4.01
C LEU A 64 8.17 -1.58 5.38
N LEU A 65 7.03 -2.21 5.68
CA LEU A 65 6.40 -2.18 7.00
C LEU A 65 7.12 -3.04 8.04
N GLY A 66 8.03 -3.93 7.63
CA GLY A 66 8.69 -4.87 8.52
C GLY A 66 7.77 -5.98 9.04
N VAL A 67 6.65 -6.23 8.37
CA VAL A 67 5.65 -7.23 8.77
C VAL A 67 6.05 -8.59 8.22
N ARG A 68 5.90 -9.64 9.04
CA ARG A 68 6.12 -11.04 8.63
C ARG A 68 4.78 -11.77 8.49
N PRO A 69 4.64 -12.69 7.52
CA PRO A 69 3.42 -13.47 7.36
C PRO A 69 3.23 -14.46 8.53
N ALA A 70 1.99 -14.70 8.93
CA ALA A 70 1.65 -15.77 9.87
C ALA A 70 1.75 -17.15 9.17
N LEU A 71 1.40 -17.21 7.87
CA LEU A 71 1.50 -18.40 7.04
C LEU A 71 1.92 -17.99 5.62
N GLY A 72 2.62 -18.88 4.92
CA GLY A 72 3.02 -18.68 3.55
C GLY A 72 4.04 -17.56 3.39
N ARG A 73 3.84 -16.70 2.37
CA ARG A 73 4.73 -15.59 2.04
C ARG A 73 3.94 -14.32 1.68
N PHE A 74 4.63 -13.22 1.63
CA PHE A 74 4.15 -11.98 1.02
C PHE A 74 4.59 -11.87 -0.45
N PHE A 75 4.27 -10.73 -1.07
CA PHE A 75 4.61 -10.49 -2.47
C PHE A 75 6.12 -10.46 -2.68
N ALA A 76 6.55 -11.04 -3.80
CA ALA A 76 7.92 -10.92 -4.29
C ALA A 76 8.06 -9.64 -5.15
N PRO A 77 9.28 -9.09 -5.29
CA PRO A 77 9.49 -7.85 -6.05
C PRO A 77 9.11 -7.92 -7.54
N ASP A 78 9.13 -9.09 -8.13
CA ASP A 78 8.75 -9.36 -9.53
C ASP A 78 7.22 -9.46 -9.72
N GLU A 79 6.47 -9.76 -8.67
CA GLU A 79 5.02 -9.88 -8.72
C GLU A 79 4.30 -8.53 -8.86
N ASP A 80 5.03 -7.41 -8.77
CA ASP A 80 4.51 -6.04 -8.93
C ASP A 80 5.27 -5.27 -10.04
N ARG A 81 5.68 -5.93 -11.11
CA ARG A 81 6.39 -5.27 -12.23
C ARG A 81 5.59 -5.24 -13.51
N THR A 82 4.91 -6.33 -13.82
CA THR A 82 4.22 -6.51 -15.10
C THR A 82 2.71 -6.62 -14.87
N PRO A 83 1.91 -5.80 -15.55
CA PRO A 83 0.45 -5.88 -15.43
C PRO A 83 -0.10 -7.27 -15.73
N LEU A 84 -1.06 -7.72 -14.93
CA LEU A 84 -1.86 -8.93 -15.11
C LEU A 84 -1.10 -10.26 -15.07
N THR A 85 0.16 -10.27 -14.64
CA THR A 85 1.00 -11.50 -14.70
C THR A 85 0.96 -12.34 -13.43
N HIS A 86 0.66 -11.73 -12.28
CA HIS A 86 0.74 -12.41 -10.98
C HIS A 86 -0.57 -12.25 -10.19
N PRO A 87 -1.63 -13.01 -10.52
CA PRO A 87 -2.88 -13.02 -9.77
C PRO A 87 -2.69 -13.77 -8.43
N VAL A 88 -2.13 -13.08 -7.47
CA VAL A 88 -1.86 -13.58 -6.12
C VAL A 88 -2.58 -12.72 -5.08
N VAL A 89 -2.93 -13.33 -3.95
CA VAL A 89 -3.62 -12.65 -2.85
C VAL A 89 -3.03 -13.06 -1.50
N VAL A 90 -2.93 -12.07 -0.61
CA VAL A 90 -2.66 -12.26 0.82
C VAL A 90 -3.94 -11.91 1.57
N VAL A 91 -4.32 -12.68 2.58
CA VAL A 91 -5.52 -12.41 3.38
C VAL A 91 -5.18 -12.05 4.81
N SER A 92 -6.11 -11.38 5.52
CA SER A 92 -5.98 -11.12 6.95
C SER A 92 -6.07 -12.41 7.75
N HIS A 93 -5.46 -12.41 8.95
CA HIS A 93 -5.60 -13.53 9.88
C HIS A 93 -7.06 -13.79 10.23
N GLY A 94 -7.85 -12.73 10.43
CA GLY A 94 -9.27 -12.86 10.73
C GLY A 94 -10.09 -13.48 9.60
N PHE A 95 -9.80 -13.10 8.34
CA PHE A 95 -10.45 -13.72 7.18
C PHE A 95 -10.06 -15.19 7.05
N TRP A 96 -8.78 -15.53 7.23
CA TRP A 96 -8.31 -16.90 7.24
C TRP A 96 -9.01 -17.76 8.30
N GLN A 97 -9.22 -17.22 9.50
CA GLN A 97 -9.95 -17.94 10.54
C GLN A 97 -11.45 -18.11 10.21
N SER A 98 -12.12 -17.03 9.84
CA SER A 98 -13.58 -17.03 9.73
C SER A 98 -14.09 -17.63 8.41
N ALA A 99 -13.39 -17.38 7.29
CA ALA A 99 -13.83 -17.79 5.95
C ALA A 99 -13.11 -19.03 5.42
N LEU A 100 -11.87 -19.26 5.87
CA LEU A 100 -11.05 -20.41 5.42
C LEU A 100 -10.86 -21.46 6.52
N GLY A 101 -11.55 -21.33 7.67
CA GLY A 101 -11.56 -22.32 8.75
C GLY A 101 -10.21 -22.59 9.41
N SER A 102 -9.29 -21.63 9.38
CA SER A 102 -7.91 -21.79 9.88
C SER A 102 -7.13 -22.92 9.18
N ASP A 103 -7.50 -23.26 7.94
CA ASP A 103 -6.86 -24.30 7.14
C ASP A 103 -5.48 -23.85 6.65
N SER A 104 -4.41 -24.42 7.16
CA SER A 104 -3.05 -24.14 6.70
C SER A 104 -2.79 -24.63 5.28
N GLY A 105 -3.52 -25.66 4.81
CA GLY A 105 -3.49 -26.15 3.44
C GLY A 105 -4.15 -25.20 2.43
N ALA A 106 -4.69 -24.06 2.87
CA ALA A 106 -5.23 -23.02 1.98
C ALA A 106 -4.12 -22.32 1.17
N ILE A 107 -2.89 -22.26 1.67
CA ILE A 107 -1.76 -21.68 0.96
C ILE A 107 -1.46 -22.47 -0.32
N GLY A 108 -1.33 -21.74 -1.42
CA GLY A 108 -1.13 -22.30 -2.76
C GLY A 108 -2.43 -22.67 -3.49
N ARG A 109 -3.59 -22.63 -2.82
CA ARG A 109 -4.87 -22.88 -3.49
C ARG A 109 -5.34 -21.69 -4.32
N ALA A 110 -6.10 -22.00 -5.35
CA ALA A 110 -6.85 -21.00 -6.09
C ALA A 110 -8.07 -20.55 -5.28
N VAL A 111 -8.22 -19.25 -5.15
CA VAL A 111 -9.40 -18.56 -4.64
C VAL A 111 -9.91 -17.60 -5.71
N THR A 112 -11.19 -17.25 -5.67
CA THR A 112 -11.75 -16.34 -6.66
C THR A 112 -11.78 -14.92 -6.08
N VAL A 113 -11.20 -13.96 -6.82
CA VAL A 113 -11.25 -12.53 -6.47
C VAL A 113 -11.97 -11.79 -7.60
N ASN A 114 -13.11 -11.17 -7.31
CA ASN A 114 -13.98 -10.49 -8.29
C ASN A 114 -14.26 -11.36 -9.54
N GLY A 115 -14.50 -12.65 -9.35
CA GLY A 115 -14.78 -13.59 -10.44
C GLY A 115 -13.55 -14.16 -11.14
N ASN A 116 -12.34 -13.75 -10.79
CA ASN A 116 -11.08 -14.20 -11.41
C ASN A 116 -10.29 -15.11 -10.47
N PRO A 117 -9.55 -16.11 -10.99
CA PRO A 117 -8.74 -16.98 -10.17
C PRO A 117 -7.47 -16.27 -9.68
N TYR A 118 -7.21 -16.38 -8.38
CA TYR A 118 -5.99 -15.89 -7.71
C TYR A 118 -5.39 -17.01 -6.87
N THR A 119 -4.09 -17.04 -6.72
CA THR A 119 -3.42 -17.95 -5.78
C THR A 119 -3.32 -17.31 -4.41
N LEU A 120 -3.84 -17.96 -3.38
CA LEU A 120 -3.63 -17.54 -1.98
C LEU A 120 -2.19 -17.86 -1.57
N ILE A 121 -1.36 -16.84 -1.38
CA ILE A 121 0.08 -17.01 -1.10
C ILE A 121 0.46 -16.79 0.36
N GLY A 122 -0.38 -16.12 1.14
CA GLY A 122 -0.03 -15.82 2.51
C GLY A 122 -1.18 -15.32 3.36
N VAL A 123 -0.95 -15.39 4.66
CA VAL A 123 -1.83 -14.85 5.71
C VAL A 123 -1.05 -13.81 6.49
N ALA A 124 -1.61 -12.61 6.62
CA ALA A 124 -1.03 -11.56 7.45
C ALA A 124 -1.10 -11.93 8.94
N PRO A 125 -0.22 -11.40 9.80
CA PRO A 125 -0.21 -11.73 11.22
C PRO A 125 -1.47 -11.23 11.93
N ALA A 126 -1.81 -11.88 13.05
CA ALA A 126 -2.92 -11.45 13.89
C ALA A 126 -2.75 -9.99 14.30
N GLY A 127 -3.85 -9.21 14.23
CA GLY A 127 -3.84 -7.78 14.57
C GLY A 127 -3.36 -6.85 13.48
N PHE A 128 -2.74 -7.32 12.39
CA PHE A 128 -2.39 -6.45 11.27
C PHE A 128 -3.64 -6.05 10.49
N ARG A 129 -3.88 -4.74 10.38
CA ARG A 129 -5.06 -4.14 9.74
C ARG A 129 -4.75 -3.32 8.49
N GLY A 130 -3.48 -3.34 8.03
CA GLY A 130 -3.00 -2.43 6.98
C GLY A 130 -2.55 -1.08 7.55
N VAL A 131 -2.21 -0.16 6.66
CA VAL A 131 -1.67 1.17 7.03
C VAL A 131 -2.73 2.21 7.35
N PHE A 132 -4.00 1.94 7.09
CA PHE A 132 -5.11 2.86 7.35
C PHE A 132 -6.08 2.26 8.39
N SER A 133 -6.00 2.74 9.61
CA SER A 133 -6.58 2.15 10.81
C SER A 133 -8.10 2.10 10.96
N PRO A 134 -8.94 2.99 10.38
CA PRO A 134 -10.39 2.92 10.62
C PRO A 134 -11.07 1.73 9.97
N LEU A 135 -10.47 1.17 8.92
CA LEU A 135 -11.05 0.04 8.19
C LEU A 135 -10.15 -1.19 8.34
N ARG A 136 -10.76 -2.31 8.67
CA ARG A 136 -10.09 -3.60 8.65
C ARG A 136 -9.91 -4.03 7.20
N VAL A 137 -8.68 -4.25 6.79
CA VAL A 137 -8.35 -4.80 5.48
C VAL A 137 -8.31 -6.31 5.60
N ASP A 138 -9.07 -7.00 4.76
CA ASP A 138 -9.16 -8.48 4.78
C ASP A 138 -8.39 -9.14 3.63
N ALA A 139 -8.00 -8.38 2.60
CA ALA A 139 -7.20 -8.90 1.50
C ALA A 139 -6.25 -7.85 0.92
N TRP A 140 -5.09 -8.29 0.45
CA TRP A 140 -4.13 -7.49 -0.30
C TRP A 140 -3.82 -8.17 -1.62
N VAL A 141 -3.75 -7.38 -2.70
CA VAL A 141 -3.44 -7.83 -4.06
C VAL A 141 -2.39 -6.90 -4.69
N PRO A 142 -1.56 -7.35 -5.64
CA PRO A 142 -0.58 -6.49 -6.29
C PRO A 142 -1.24 -5.33 -7.06
N LEU A 143 -0.60 -4.16 -7.09
CA LEU A 143 -1.05 -3.01 -7.90
C LEU A 143 -1.16 -3.36 -9.37
N MET A 144 -0.29 -4.24 -9.87
CA MET A 144 -0.28 -4.68 -11.26
C MET A 144 -1.54 -5.46 -11.69
N MET A 145 -2.38 -5.86 -10.74
CA MET A 145 -3.69 -6.47 -11.02
C MET A 145 -4.82 -5.44 -11.16
N GLN A 146 -4.51 -4.15 -11.20
CA GLN A 146 -5.47 -3.04 -11.21
C GLN A 146 -6.50 -3.15 -12.35
N GLN A 147 -6.10 -3.45 -13.56
CA GLN A 147 -7.01 -3.54 -14.72
C GLN A 147 -8.07 -4.63 -14.55
N GLN A 148 -7.75 -5.71 -13.84
CA GLN A 148 -8.69 -6.80 -13.56
C GLN A 148 -9.66 -6.47 -12.42
N LEU A 149 -9.24 -5.64 -11.47
CA LEU A 149 -9.99 -5.35 -10.25
C LEU A 149 -10.75 -4.02 -10.29
N ARG A 150 -10.30 -3.09 -11.13
CA ARG A 150 -10.87 -1.76 -11.33
C ARG A 150 -10.90 -1.44 -12.81
N SER A 151 -11.97 -1.80 -13.48
CA SER A 151 -12.10 -1.70 -14.94
C SER A 151 -12.12 -0.28 -15.54
N THR A 152 -12.01 0.78 -14.75
CA THR A 152 -12.29 2.15 -15.20
C THR A 152 -11.11 3.12 -15.17
N ARG A 153 -9.89 2.69 -14.82
CA ARG A 153 -8.75 3.62 -14.74
C ARG A 153 -7.47 2.97 -15.24
N ASP A 154 -6.78 3.65 -16.15
CA ASP A 154 -5.43 3.28 -16.51
C ASP A 154 -4.47 3.56 -15.34
N LEU A 155 -3.40 2.75 -15.23
CA LEU A 155 -2.35 2.93 -14.22
C LEU A 155 -1.75 4.34 -14.26
N GLU A 156 -1.73 4.95 -15.45
CA GLU A 156 -1.00 6.19 -15.72
C GLU A 156 -1.86 7.45 -15.57
N ASP A 157 -3.19 7.37 -15.74
CA ASP A 157 -4.02 8.55 -15.99
C ASP A 157 -4.52 9.30 -14.76
N ALA A 158 -4.45 8.75 -13.57
CA ALA A 158 -5.03 9.37 -12.38
C ALA A 158 -4.13 9.29 -11.15
N ALA A 159 -4.16 10.34 -10.33
CA ALA A 159 -3.63 10.26 -8.98
C ALA A 159 -4.62 9.47 -8.10
N TRP A 160 -4.32 8.23 -7.81
CA TRP A 160 -5.20 7.30 -7.09
C TRP A 160 -4.48 6.49 -6.01
N LEU A 161 -3.15 6.58 -5.97
CA LEU A 161 -2.30 5.88 -5.03
C LEU A 161 -2.00 6.76 -3.82
N ARG A 162 -2.03 6.18 -2.66
CA ARG A 162 -1.43 6.73 -1.44
C ARG A 162 -0.07 6.11 -1.25
N THR A 163 0.89 6.89 -0.78
CA THR A 163 2.25 6.43 -0.59
C THR A 163 2.68 6.56 0.86
N PHE A 164 3.59 5.70 1.28
CA PHE A 164 4.35 5.84 2.52
C PHE A 164 5.79 5.41 2.28
N GLY A 165 6.70 5.91 3.10
CA GLY A 165 8.12 5.61 2.99
C GLY A 165 8.77 5.37 4.36
N ARG A 166 9.92 4.75 4.35
CA ARG A 166 10.80 4.61 5.51
C ARG A 166 11.99 5.53 5.33
N LEU A 167 12.31 6.32 6.34
CA LEU A 167 13.53 7.13 6.31
C LEU A 167 14.78 6.25 6.24
N ALA A 168 15.72 6.63 5.40
CA ALA A 168 17.03 6.02 5.38
C ALA A 168 17.79 6.32 6.69
N PRO A 169 18.64 5.41 7.17
CA PRO A 169 19.48 5.66 8.33
C PRO A 169 20.23 6.99 8.22
N GLY A 170 20.16 7.82 9.25
CA GLY A 170 20.78 9.14 9.27
C GLY A 170 20.06 10.26 8.54
N SER A 171 18.97 9.97 7.85
CA SER A 171 18.12 10.99 7.21
C SER A 171 17.08 11.54 8.18
N SER A 172 16.76 12.83 8.03
CA SER A 172 15.70 13.52 8.78
C SER A 172 14.44 13.72 7.91
N VAL A 173 13.28 13.93 8.55
CA VAL A 173 12.03 14.31 7.86
C VAL A 173 12.22 15.59 7.05
N GLY A 174 12.98 16.56 7.58
CA GLY A 174 13.26 17.80 6.87
C GLY A 174 14.01 17.57 5.57
N GLN A 175 15.05 16.73 5.59
CA GLN A 175 15.79 16.33 4.39
C GLN A 175 14.91 15.56 3.41
N ALA A 176 14.13 14.60 3.88
CA ALA A 176 13.20 13.85 3.03
C ALA A 176 12.15 14.78 2.37
N ARG A 177 11.59 15.71 3.13
CA ARG A 177 10.66 16.70 2.58
C ARG A 177 11.30 17.55 1.51
N GLN A 178 12.51 18.05 1.74
CA GLN A 178 13.24 18.89 0.79
C GLN A 178 13.56 18.11 -0.50
N GLU A 179 14.05 16.88 -0.39
CA GLU A 179 14.34 16.02 -1.53
C GLU A 179 13.08 15.69 -2.34
N LEU A 180 12.02 15.23 -1.66
CA LEU A 180 10.76 14.89 -2.32
C LEU A 180 10.13 16.11 -3.00
N THR A 181 10.23 17.30 -2.41
CA THR A 181 9.78 18.54 -3.04
C THR A 181 10.57 18.82 -4.32
N ALA A 182 11.90 18.70 -4.27
CA ALA A 182 12.75 18.91 -5.45
C ALA A 182 12.46 17.88 -6.57
N LEU A 183 12.27 16.60 -6.21
CA LEU A 183 11.88 15.56 -7.17
C LEU A 183 10.50 15.82 -7.78
N THR A 184 9.57 16.34 -6.99
CA THR A 184 8.22 16.71 -7.45
C THR A 184 8.28 17.86 -8.47
N VAL A 185 9.03 18.90 -8.15
CA VAL A 185 9.24 20.05 -9.06
C VAL A 185 9.86 19.59 -10.38
N ALA A 186 10.88 18.72 -10.32
CA ALA A 186 11.52 18.17 -11.51
C ALA A 186 10.54 17.30 -12.33
N TYR A 187 9.71 16.49 -11.68
CA TYR A 187 8.68 15.68 -12.34
C TYR A 187 7.64 16.53 -13.07
N ILE A 188 7.17 17.62 -12.44
CA ILE A 188 6.22 18.54 -13.06
C ILE A 188 6.83 19.25 -14.27
N ALA A 189 8.08 19.71 -14.14
CA ALA A 189 8.79 20.39 -15.23
C ALA A 189 9.00 19.49 -16.46
N ASP A 190 9.32 18.21 -16.24
CA ASP A 190 9.54 17.22 -17.31
C ASP A 190 8.24 16.89 -18.08
N ARG A 191 7.10 16.90 -17.40
CA ARG A 191 5.79 16.58 -18.02
C ARG A 191 5.11 17.75 -18.73
N GLY A 192 5.49 18.98 -18.47
CA GLY A 192 4.86 20.17 -19.05
C GLY A 192 3.35 20.23 -18.77
N GLU A 193 2.58 20.82 -19.68
CA GLU A 193 1.11 20.98 -19.56
C GLU A 193 0.31 19.66 -19.55
N ARG A 194 0.92 18.54 -19.94
CA ARG A 194 0.28 17.21 -19.90
C ARG A 194 -0.03 16.72 -18.47
N GLY A 195 0.58 17.36 -17.47
CA GLY A 195 0.41 16.99 -16.05
C GLY A 195 -0.96 17.31 -15.45
N GLY A 196 -1.84 18.01 -16.16
CA GLY A 196 -3.09 18.55 -15.62
C GLY A 196 -2.82 19.43 -14.39
N ASN A 197 -3.73 20.33 -14.08
CA ASN A 197 -3.64 21.25 -12.93
C ASN A 197 -3.77 20.47 -11.60
N ARG A 198 -2.80 19.63 -11.25
CA ARG A 198 -2.77 18.88 -10.00
C ARG A 198 -1.84 19.57 -9.04
N ASP A 199 -2.36 19.82 -7.86
CA ASP A 199 -1.68 20.53 -6.78
C ASP A 199 -0.61 19.64 -6.13
N TYR A 200 0.46 19.31 -6.87
CA TYR A 200 1.65 18.64 -6.33
C TYR A 200 2.54 19.60 -5.52
N ASN A 201 2.11 20.86 -5.34
CA ASN A 201 2.97 21.94 -4.83
C ASN A 201 3.36 21.79 -3.36
N THR A 202 2.75 20.88 -2.62
CA THR A 202 3.05 20.72 -1.19
C THR A 202 3.19 19.24 -0.83
N ILE A 203 4.42 18.81 -0.52
CA ILE A 203 4.66 17.51 0.09
C ILE A 203 4.36 17.60 1.58
N ARG A 204 3.32 16.90 2.01
CA ARG A 204 2.98 16.74 3.43
C ARG A 204 3.44 15.36 3.89
N LEU A 205 4.32 15.33 4.87
CA LEU A 205 4.75 14.10 5.52
C LEU A 205 4.05 14.00 6.88
N SER A 206 3.41 12.87 7.13
CA SER A 206 2.74 12.58 8.40
C SER A 206 3.09 11.19 8.90
N ALA A 207 2.94 10.96 10.22
CA ALA A 207 3.20 9.66 10.80
C ALA A 207 2.25 8.59 10.24
N LEU A 208 2.78 7.41 9.98
CA LEU A 208 1.98 6.26 9.66
C LEU A 208 1.41 5.66 10.95
N THR A 209 0.09 5.61 11.07
CA THR A 209 -0.63 5.07 12.24
C THR A 209 -1.32 3.76 11.86
N GLY A 210 -1.58 2.90 12.83
CA GLY A 210 -2.35 1.65 12.63
C GLY A 210 -1.54 0.37 12.58
N LEU A 211 -0.25 0.43 12.87
CA LEU A 211 0.59 -0.77 12.98
C LEU A 211 0.37 -1.51 14.31
N PRO A 212 0.42 -2.86 14.33
CA PRO A 212 0.47 -3.65 15.54
C PRO A 212 1.66 -3.26 16.44
N ALA A 213 1.56 -3.54 17.74
CA ALA A 213 2.58 -3.14 18.71
C ALA A 213 3.96 -3.76 18.44
N ASP A 214 3.98 -5.00 17.98
CA ASP A 214 5.18 -5.76 17.60
C ASP A 214 5.85 -5.22 16.32
N ALA A 215 5.06 -4.70 15.39
CA ALA A 215 5.59 -4.03 14.21
C ALA A 215 6.07 -2.59 14.50
N ARG A 216 5.69 -2.00 15.65
CA ARG A 216 6.10 -0.64 16.04
C ARG A 216 7.58 -0.53 16.36
N GLU A 217 8.21 -1.55 16.95
CA GLU A 217 9.61 -1.49 17.32
C GLU A 217 10.55 -1.33 16.12
N GLY A 218 10.27 -2.00 15.01
CA GLY A 218 10.97 -1.75 13.75
C GLY A 218 10.62 -0.41 13.08
N PHE A 219 9.53 0.20 13.51
CA PHE A 219 8.97 1.43 12.97
C PHE A 219 9.25 2.68 13.83
N LEU A 220 9.74 2.52 15.05
CA LEU A 220 10.00 3.62 16.01
C LEU A 220 11.00 4.64 15.48
N GLY A 221 11.98 4.23 14.70
CA GLY A 221 12.86 5.15 13.99
C GLY A 221 12.13 6.05 12.98
N PHE A 222 10.97 5.64 12.49
CA PHE A 222 10.12 6.42 11.59
C PHE A 222 9.15 7.33 12.36
N MET A 223 8.64 6.86 13.50
CA MET A 223 7.63 7.56 14.30
C MET A 223 8.19 8.72 15.13
N GLN A 224 9.44 8.64 15.62
CA GLN A 224 10.05 9.72 16.40
C GLN A 224 10.23 11.02 15.62
N LEU A 225 10.09 10.99 14.32
CA LEU A 225 10.37 12.11 13.42
C LEU A 225 9.18 13.05 13.18
N LEU A 226 8.00 12.72 13.67
CA LEU A 226 6.79 13.50 13.40
C LEU A 226 6.18 14.17 14.62
N LEU A 227 6.67 13.85 15.81
CA LEU A 227 6.22 14.44 17.07
C LEU A 227 7.22 15.42 17.67
N GLY A 228 8.34 15.66 17.03
CA GLY A 228 9.39 16.58 17.46
C GLY A 228 9.41 17.86 16.65
N ALA A 229 8.41 18.72 16.83
CA ALA A 229 8.47 20.15 16.61
C ALA A 229 7.37 20.82 17.40
#